data_47c661aac8e44772c96ce2c24eb58b6d
#
_entry.id   47c661aac8e44772c96ce2c24eb58b6d
#
_cell.length_a   1.000
_cell.length_b   1.000
_cell.length_c   1.000
_cell.angle_alpha   90.00
_cell.angle_beta   90.00
_cell.angle_gamma   90.00
#
_symmetry.space_group_name_H-M   'P 1'
#
loop_
_entity.id
_entity.type
_entity.pdbx_description
1 polymer ?
#
loop_
_entity_poly.entity_id
_entity_poly.type
_entity_poly.pdbx_seq_one_letter_code
_entity_poly.pdbx_strand_id
1 'polypeptide(L)'
;MGMKKKCIGVAFILASIAIWGASNSAQAVQTCDRQCLVNLMQDYLAALIKHDPKAVPFANEVKFTENTANIPVGYGLWVTASGGPMEFQIYAADPIAQQVACLVMMKENSNQDVLLGARLRLQRGKIAEAEHHVVREGLQGAMPNLQKPRPGLIEDLAPEDRTPRAEMIDIGLSYYDALTGEDGTLAPFAKECERRENGGTSVGGKPRPKPSSAEPKFPPPGSIDPEMAKLRRALALAPNTCEEQISAGVWAYITEIRNRRLLVVDEQKGLAVGFSNFYHDSKLKAMKLNGIPGVESVPSYQGTFNMPAMHFFKIKKGKIYDIEATGLVLPYGTKTGWE
;
A
#
# COMPACT_ATOMS: atom_id res chain seq x y z
N MET A 1 -103.70 30.58 19.78
CA MET A 1 -103.26 29.23 19.43
C MET A 1 -102.02 29.37 18.57
N GLY A 2 -100.85 29.38 19.18
CA GLY A 2 -99.58 29.68 18.50
C GLY A 2 -98.60 28.58 18.78
N MET A 3 -98.24 27.89 17.72
CA MET A 3 -97.24 26.83 17.77
C MET A 3 -95.82 27.43 17.71
N LYS A 4 -94.99 27.20 18.74
CA LYS A 4 -93.57 27.56 18.75
C LYS A 4 -92.76 26.43 18.04
N LYS A 5 -92.12 26.78 16.95
CA LYS A 5 -91.12 25.90 16.30
C LYS A 5 -89.79 26.01 17.04
N LYS A 6 -89.25 24.91 17.54
CA LYS A 6 -87.93 24.80 18.09
C LYS A 6 -86.91 24.53 16.92
N CYS A 7 -85.95 25.43 16.74
CA CYS A 7 -84.83 25.20 15.90
C CYS A 7 -83.77 24.42 16.70
N ILE A 8 -83.35 23.26 16.18
CA ILE A 8 -82.21 22.47 16.68
C ILE A 8 -81.00 22.91 15.90
N GLY A 9 -80.05 23.54 16.56
CA GLY A 9 -78.75 23.88 15.98
C GLY A 9 -77.84 22.66 16.04
N VAL A 10 -77.33 22.23 14.89
CA VAL A 10 -76.30 21.19 14.73
C VAL A 10 -74.94 21.88 14.76
N ALA A 11 -74.15 21.66 15.83
CA ALA A 11 -72.78 22.13 15.92
C ALA A 11 -71.83 21.14 15.19
N PHE A 12 -71.19 21.59 14.11
CA PHE A 12 -70.12 20.87 13.46
C PHE A 12 -68.79 21.11 14.21
N ILE A 13 -68.28 20.05 14.86
CA ILE A 13 -66.96 20.05 15.46
C ILE A 13 -65.96 19.68 14.34
N LEU A 14 -65.20 20.66 13.88
CA LEU A 14 -64.06 20.45 13.00
C LEU A 14 -62.87 19.95 13.83
N ALA A 15 -62.61 18.65 13.77
CA ALA A 15 -61.41 18.06 14.35
C ALA A 15 -60.20 18.35 13.42
N SER A 16 -59.34 19.26 13.81
CA SER A 16 -58.08 19.54 13.11
C SER A 16 -57.07 18.44 13.43
N ILE A 17 -56.84 17.53 12.50
CA ILE A 17 -55.77 16.53 12.58
C ILE A 17 -54.45 17.25 12.26
N ALA A 18 -53.64 17.53 13.27
CA ALA A 18 -52.26 17.98 13.12
C ALA A 18 -51.39 16.77 12.70
N ILE A 19 -51.07 16.70 11.43
CA ILE A 19 -50.08 15.72 10.92
C ILE A 19 -48.70 16.22 11.32
N TRP A 20 -48.15 15.66 12.39
CA TRP A 20 -46.73 15.81 12.72
C TRP A 20 -45.93 15.03 11.69
N GLY A 21 -45.47 15.74 10.66
CA GLY A 21 -44.46 15.23 9.76
C GLY A 21 -43.16 15.04 10.52
N ALA A 22 -42.83 13.81 10.90
CA ALA A 22 -41.50 13.45 11.36
C ALA A 22 -40.55 13.68 10.19
N SER A 23 -39.89 14.83 10.15
CA SER A 23 -38.77 15.07 9.25
C SER A 23 -37.63 14.14 9.66
N ASN A 24 -37.53 12.96 9.03
CA ASN A 24 -36.32 12.18 9.04
C ASN A 24 -35.27 13.02 8.33
N SER A 25 -34.54 13.87 9.06
CA SER A 25 -33.29 14.43 8.59
C SER A 25 -32.34 13.24 8.45
N ALA A 26 -32.19 12.72 7.22
CA ALA A 26 -31.11 11.86 6.90
C ALA A 26 -29.83 12.65 7.24
N GLN A 27 -29.20 12.27 8.34
CA GLN A 27 -27.92 12.84 8.74
C GLN A 27 -26.96 12.57 7.59
N ALA A 28 -26.57 13.62 6.85
CA ALA A 28 -25.61 13.51 5.78
C ALA A 28 -24.38 12.79 6.35
N VAL A 29 -24.03 11.66 5.75
CA VAL A 29 -22.82 10.91 6.15
C VAL A 29 -21.67 11.89 5.99
N GLN A 30 -21.03 12.26 7.09
CA GLN A 30 -19.90 13.18 7.08
C GLN A 30 -18.76 12.47 6.34
N THR A 31 -18.53 12.87 5.08
CA THR A 31 -17.42 12.39 4.27
C THR A 31 -16.16 13.16 4.67
N CYS A 32 -15.05 12.45 4.81
CA CYS A 32 -13.75 13.03 5.11
C CYS A 32 -13.08 13.42 3.80
N ASP A 33 -12.71 14.68 3.62
CA ASP A 33 -11.92 15.11 2.48
C ASP A 33 -10.47 14.62 2.58
N ARG A 34 -9.66 14.96 1.59
CA ARG A 34 -8.28 14.52 1.51
C ARG A 34 -7.46 14.92 2.76
N GLN A 35 -7.57 16.17 3.20
CA GLN A 35 -6.82 16.65 4.36
C GLN A 35 -7.32 16.03 5.66
N CYS A 36 -8.63 15.87 5.80
CA CYS A 36 -9.24 15.16 6.91
C CYS A 36 -8.71 13.72 7.02
N LEU A 37 -8.59 12.99 5.90
CA LEU A 37 -8.04 11.63 5.87
C LEU A 37 -6.55 11.59 6.26
N VAL A 38 -5.75 12.54 5.79
CA VAL A 38 -4.33 12.64 6.17
C VAL A 38 -4.20 12.94 7.66
N ASN A 39 -4.97 13.90 8.18
CA ASN A 39 -4.98 14.24 9.61
C ASN A 39 -5.40 13.03 10.45
N LEU A 40 -6.43 12.28 10.03
CA LEU A 40 -6.84 11.05 10.70
C LEU A 40 -5.72 10.02 10.80
N MET A 41 -4.94 9.83 9.72
CA MET A 41 -3.79 8.92 9.76
C MET A 41 -2.71 9.43 10.72
N GLN A 42 -2.45 10.73 10.75
CA GLN A 42 -1.49 11.33 11.68
C GLN A 42 -1.95 11.17 13.14
N ASP A 43 -3.23 11.40 13.42
CA ASP A 43 -3.83 11.19 14.75
C ASP A 43 -3.77 9.71 15.15
N TYR A 44 -4.00 8.80 14.20
CA TYR A 44 -3.87 7.36 14.39
C TYR A 44 -2.44 6.97 14.79
N LEU A 45 -1.43 7.48 14.08
CA LEU A 45 -0.03 7.21 14.41
C LEU A 45 0.35 7.81 15.77
N ALA A 46 -0.15 9.00 16.10
CA ALA A 46 0.06 9.62 17.40
C ALA A 46 -0.59 8.83 18.55
N ALA A 47 -1.80 8.30 18.32
CA ALA A 47 -2.51 7.44 19.28
C ALA A 47 -1.78 6.10 19.47
N LEU A 48 -1.24 5.53 18.39
CA LEU A 48 -0.47 4.29 18.40
C LEU A 48 0.78 4.41 19.29
N ILE A 49 1.52 5.53 19.20
CA ILE A 49 2.70 5.80 20.04
C ILE A 49 2.31 5.98 21.50
N LYS A 50 1.12 6.55 21.77
CA LYS A 50 0.59 6.72 23.13
C LYS A 50 -0.03 5.46 23.70
N HIS A 51 -0.12 4.38 22.91
CA HIS A 51 -0.83 3.13 23.26
C HIS A 51 -2.30 3.37 23.64
N ASP A 52 -2.93 4.40 23.07
CA ASP A 52 -4.31 4.77 23.35
C ASP A 52 -5.24 4.65 22.13
N PRO A 53 -5.79 3.47 21.88
CA PRO A 53 -6.75 3.28 20.78
C PRO A 53 -8.03 4.12 20.91
N LYS A 54 -8.35 4.60 22.13
CA LYS A 54 -9.55 5.41 22.37
C LYS A 54 -9.41 6.84 21.85
N ALA A 55 -8.18 7.28 21.59
CA ALA A 55 -7.90 8.61 21.06
C ALA A 55 -8.33 8.77 19.58
N VAL A 56 -8.71 7.70 18.88
CA VAL A 56 -9.16 7.72 17.49
C VAL A 56 -10.55 7.11 17.32
N PRO A 57 -11.34 7.55 16.31
CA PRO A 57 -12.73 7.17 16.15
C PRO A 57 -12.89 5.78 15.52
N PHE A 58 -12.55 4.72 16.23
CA PHE A 58 -12.84 3.37 15.78
C PHE A 58 -14.34 3.06 15.76
N ALA A 59 -14.76 2.25 14.79
CA ALA A 59 -16.08 1.63 14.79
C ALA A 59 -16.20 0.60 15.92
N ASN A 60 -17.44 0.19 16.26
CA ASN A 60 -17.64 -0.87 17.26
C ASN A 60 -17.04 -2.21 16.82
N GLU A 61 -17.13 -2.49 15.53
CA GLU A 61 -16.50 -3.65 14.89
C GLU A 61 -15.44 -3.13 13.94
N VAL A 62 -14.20 -3.51 14.17
CA VAL A 62 -13.03 -3.14 13.35
C VAL A 62 -12.35 -4.40 12.86
N LYS A 63 -12.14 -4.49 11.56
CA LYS A 63 -11.24 -5.48 11.01
C LYS A 63 -9.82 -4.93 11.07
N PHE A 64 -8.99 -5.48 11.95
CA PHE A 64 -7.59 -5.10 12.09
C PHE A 64 -6.67 -6.27 11.80
N THR A 65 -5.73 -6.06 10.88
CA THR A 65 -4.66 -7.03 10.60
C THR A 65 -3.29 -6.40 10.80
N GLU A 66 -2.37 -7.15 11.38
CA GLU A 66 -0.95 -6.82 11.39
C GLU A 66 -0.16 -8.01 10.83
N ASN A 67 0.64 -7.76 9.79
CA ASN A 67 1.41 -8.80 9.10
C ASN A 67 0.57 -10.03 8.77
N THR A 68 -0.63 -9.80 8.22
CA THR A 68 -1.65 -10.78 7.84
C THR A 68 -2.48 -11.40 8.97
N ALA A 69 -2.02 -11.35 10.21
CA ALA A 69 -2.76 -11.87 11.35
C ALA A 69 -3.94 -10.94 11.72
N ASN A 70 -5.15 -11.49 11.85
CA ASN A 70 -6.26 -10.76 12.46
C ASN A 70 -6.02 -10.70 13.98
N ILE A 71 -5.86 -9.49 14.50
CA ILE A 71 -5.63 -9.25 15.93
C ILE A 71 -6.56 -8.13 16.45
N PRO A 72 -6.88 -8.08 17.73
CA PRO A 72 -7.63 -6.98 18.30
C PRO A 72 -6.85 -5.65 18.21
N VAL A 73 -7.56 -4.54 18.04
CA VAL A 73 -6.97 -3.21 18.18
C VAL A 73 -6.35 -3.06 19.57
N GLY A 74 -5.18 -2.46 19.65
CA GLY A 74 -4.41 -2.34 20.90
C GLY A 74 -3.33 -3.42 21.07
N TYR A 75 -3.21 -4.37 20.13
CA TYR A 75 -2.15 -5.39 20.11
C TYR A 75 -1.16 -5.12 18.96
N GLY A 76 -0.10 -5.92 18.89
CA GLY A 76 0.96 -5.78 17.90
C GLY A 76 1.73 -4.47 18.09
N LEU A 77 1.93 -3.70 17.03
CA LEU A 77 2.66 -2.43 17.09
C LEU A 77 2.02 -1.40 18.04
N TRP A 78 0.71 -1.53 18.36
CA TRP A 78 0.06 -0.73 19.40
C TRP A 78 0.68 -0.90 20.79
N VAL A 79 1.32 -2.04 21.05
CA VAL A 79 2.00 -2.32 22.34
C VAL A 79 3.47 -1.90 22.29
N THR A 80 4.11 -2.02 21.12
CA THR A 80 5.57 -1.91 21.00
C THR A 80 6.06 -0.59 20.44
N ALA A 81 5.20 0.22 19.81
CA ALA A 81 5.57 1.52 19.26
C ALA A 81 6.14 2.42 20.37
N SER A 82 7.30 3.05 20.12
CA SER A 82 7.99 3.90 21.09
C SER A 82 8.34 5.28 20.58
N GLY A 83 8.06 5.56 19.28
CA GLY A 83 8.30 6.89 18.69
C GLY A 83 8.05 6.94 17.19
N GLY A 84 8.09 8.13 16.64
CA GLY A 84 7.88 8.45 15.23
C GLY A 84 6.59 9.24 15.00
N PRO A 85 6.06 9.34 13.75
CA PRO A 85 6.83 8.98 12.55
C PRO A 85 8.08 9.86 12.40
N MET A 86 9.12 9.26 11.82
CA MET A 86 10.38 9.95 11.51
C MET A 86 10.24 10.80 10.23
N GLU A 87 11.34 11.30 9.66
CA GLU A 87 11.28 12.15 8.46
C GLU A 87 10.78 11.38 7.20
N PHE A 88 11.01 10.07 7.12
CA PHE A 88 10.47 9.25 6.04
C PHE A 88 8.96 9.03 6.23
N GLN A 89 8.16 9.78 5.47
CA GLN A 89 6.70 9.73 5.53
C GLN A 89 6.10 9.93 4.13
N ILE A 90 5.29 8.99 3.69
CA ILE A 90 4.50 9.05 2.45
C ILE A 90 3.04 8.83 2.84
N TYR A 91 2.15 9.72 2.42
CA TYR A 91 0.71 9.61 2.63
C TYR A 91 -0.02 9.67 1.30
N ALA A 92 -1.00 8.80 1.14
CA ALA A 92 -1.97 8.80 0.05
C ALA A 92 -3.39 8.78 0.62
N ALA A 93 -4.25 9.69 0.17
CA ALA A 93 -5.62 9.81 0.68
C ALA A 93 -6.62 9.77 -0.47
N ASP A 94 -7.65 8.97 -0.33
CA ASP A 94 -8.72 8.73 -1.29
C ASP A 94 -10.09 9.12 -0.71
N PRO A 95 -10.54 10.37 -0.93
CA PRO A 95 -11.84 10.82 -0.43
C PRO A 95 -13.03 10.07 -1.05
N ILE A 96 -12.88 9.52 -2.25
CA ILE A 96 -13.94 8.76 -2.92
C ILE A 96 -14.14 7.41 -2.23
N ALA A 97 -13.05 6.69 -1.96
CA ALA A 97 -13.09 5.41 -1.28
C ALA A 97 -13.13 5.53 0.25
N GLN A 98 -13.00 6.78 0.80
CA GLN A 98 -12.89 7.06 2.22
C GLN A 98 -11.76 6.24 2.87
N GLN A 99 -10.59 6.22 2.22
CA GLN A 99 -9.42 5.49 2.65
C GLN A 99 -8.17 6.37 2.67
N VAL A 100 -7.26 6.05 3.56
CA VAL A 100 -5.94 6.66 3.63
C VAL A 100 -4.90 5.58 3.89
N ALA A 101 -3.73 5.74 3.27
CA ALA A 101 -2.59 4.88 3.48
C ALA A 101 -1.34 5.70 3.76
N CYS A 102 -0.42 5.12 4.54
CA CYS A 102 0.91 5.69 4.74
C CYS A 102 2.00 4.63 4.65
N LEU A 103 3.21 5.08 4.33
CA LEU A 103 4.44 4.34 4.51
C LEU A 103 5.38 5.24 5.29
N VAL A 104 5.72 4.85 6.53
CA VAL A 104 6.44 5.70 7.48
C VAL A 104 7.46 4.91 8.28
N MET A 105 8.57 5.58 8.62
CA MET A 105 9.53 5.05 9.58
C MET A 105 9.08 5.38 11.00
N MET A 106 9.01 4.36 11.84
CA MET A 106 8.62 4.42 13.24
C MET A 106 9.73 3.87 14.13
N LYS A 107 9.56 3.99 15.44
CA LYS A 107 10.36 3.32 16.46
C LYS A 107 9.50 2.35 17.26
N GLU A 108 10.08 1.21 17.61
CA GLU A 108 9.44 0.26 18.53
C GLU A 108 10.42 -0.20 19.62
N ASN A 109 9.88 -0.72 20.73
CA ASN A 109 10.64 -1.22 21.86
C ASN A 109 11.75 -0.23 22.32
N SER A 110 12.98 -0.70 22.48
CA SER A 110 14.12 0.10 22.90
C SER A 110 14.69 0.98 21.75
N ASN A 111 13.84 1.72 21.02
CA ASN A 111 14.26 2.63 19.95
C ASN A 111 14.70 1.94 18.64
N GLN A 112 14.23 0.72 18.38
CA GLN A 112 14.50 -0.01 17.15
C GLN A 112 13.70 0.56 15.97
N ASP A 113 14.34 0.74 14.81
CA ASP A 113 13.67 1.20 13.59
C ASP A 113 12.72 0.16 13.04
N VAL A 114 11.55 0.61 12.60
CA VAL A 114 10.54 -0.20 11.94
C VAL A 114 9.88 0.56 10.81
N LEU A 115 9.73 -0.07 9.65
CA LEU A 115 8.97 0.47 8.53
C LEU A 115 7.52 0.01 8.66
N LEU A 116 6.61 0.97 8.79
CA LEU A 116 5.17 0.74 8.87
C LEU A 116 4.50 1.16 7.57
N GLY A 117 3.93 0.20 6.85
CA GLY A 117 2.88 0.44 5.87
C GLY A 117 1.52 0.30 6.57
N ALA A 118 0.70 1.34 6.56
CA ALA A 118 -0.63 1.27 7.17
C ALA A 118 -1.72 1.78 6.23
N ARG A 119 -2.90 1.16 6.30
CA ARG A 119 -4.12 1.60 5.62
C ARG A 119 -5.28 1.68 6.61
N LEU A 120 -6.05 2.74 6.52
CA LEU A 120 -7.31 2.91 7.24
C LEU A 120 -8.46 3.09 6.23
N ARG A 121 -9.62 2.50 6.55
CA ARG A 121 -10.87 2.76 5.84
C ARG A 121 -11.93 3.26 6.79
N LEU A 122 -12.55 4.37 6.40
CA LEU A 122 -13.69 4.93 7.13
C LEU A 122 -15.00 4.37 6.64
N GLN A 123 -15.87 4.11 7.58
CA GLN A 123 -17.29 3.86 7.34
C GLN A 123 -18.09 4.73 8.29
N ARG A 124 -18.93 5.61 7.76
CA ARG A 124 -19.73 6.56 8.53
C ARG A 124 -18.88 7.40 9.51
N GLY A 125 -17.74 7.89 9.04
CA GLY A 125 -16.83 8.73 9.83
C GLY A 125 -16.02 7.99 10.89
N LYS A 126 -16.06 6.65 10.93
CA LYS A 126 -15.31 5.83 11.89
C LYS A 126 -14.38 4.85 11.16
N ILE A 127 -13.25 4.53 11.78
CA ILE A 127 -12.29 3.54 11.26
C ILE A 127 -12.92 2.15 11.40
N ALA A 128 -13.32 1.56 10.29
CA ALA A 128 -13.88 0.21 10.21
C ALA A 128 -12.84 -0.85 9.81
N GLU A 129 -11.77 -0.43 9.14
CA GLU A 129 -10.67 -1.30 8.76
C GLU A 129 -9.33 -0.63 9.05
N ALA A 130 -8.39 -1.40 9.57
CA ALA A 130 -6.99 -1.05 9.70
C ALA A 130 -6.12 -2.23 9.26
N GLU A 131 -5.09 -1.96 8.46
CA GLU A 131 -4.18 -2.99 7.93
C GLU A 131 -2.74 -2.49 8.09
N HIS A 132 -1.91 -3.26 8.78
CA HIS A 132 -0.50 -2.96 9.04
C HIS A 132 0.41 -3.96 8.35
N HIS A 133 1.43 -3.44 7.67
CA HIS A 133 2.63 -4.15 7.25
C HIS A 133 3.81 -3.60 8.05
N VAL A 134 4.28 -4.35 9.03
CA VAL A 134 5.35 -3.95 9.96
C VAL A 134 6.62 -4.71 9.61
N VAL A 135 7.60 -4.01 9.02
CA VAL A 135 8.88 -4.57 8.61
C VAL A 135 9.97 -4.10 9.55
N ARG A 136 10.64 -5.05 10.21
CA ARG A 136 11.67 -4.81 11.20
C ARG A 136 13.09 -4.90 10.65
N GLU A 137 13.24 -5.57 9.53
CA GLU A 137 14.52 -5.71 8.84
C GLU A 137 14.36 -5.23 7.39
N GLY A 138 15.15 -4.26 7.00
CA GLY A 138 15.22 -3.80 5.61
C GLY A 138 15.84 -4.86 4.70
N LEU A 139 15.56 -4.79 3.39
CA LEU A 139 16.18 -5.67 2.41
C LEU A 139 17.71 -5.52 2.48
N GLN A 140 18.40 -6.59 2.86
CA GLN A 140 19.87 -6.63 3.00
C GLN A 140 20.46 -5.49 3.87
N GLY A 141 19.76 -5.08 4.93
CA GLY A 141 20.20 -3.99 5.81
C GLY A 141 19.95 -2.59 5.25
N ALA A 142 19.02 -2.44 4.31
CA ALA A 142 18.74 -1.16 3.65
C ALA A 142 17.86 -0.19 4.44
N MET A 143 17.43 -0.51 5.68
CA MET A 143 16.68 0.42 6.54
C MET A 143 17.32 1.82 6.66
N PRO A 144 18.65 1.97 6.74
CA PRO A 144 19.26 3.30 6.75
C PRO A 144 19.00 4.16 5.51
N ASN A 145 18.54 3.59 4.40
CA ASN A 145 18.16 4.34 3.20
C ASN A 145 16.78 5.01 3.33
N LEU A 146 15.99 4.63 4.34
CA LEU A 146 14.66 5.18 4.64
C LEU A 146 14.77 6.41 5.57
N GLN A 147 15.72 7.31 5.29
CA GLN A 147 15.89 8.58 6.03
C GLN A 147 14.83 9.59 5.59
N LYS A 148 14.69 9.78 4.28
CA LYS A 148 13.77 10.73 3.65
C LYS A 148 13.05 10.09 2.46
N PRO A 149 11.78 10.43 2.24
CA PRO A 149 11.08 9.96 1.04
C PRO A 149 11.68 10.63 -0.20
N ARG A 150 11.57 9.96 -1.35
CA ARG A 150 11.88 10.58 -2.64
C ARG A 150 10.91 11.74 -2.90
N PRO A 151 11.38 12.91 -3.39
CA PRO A 151 10.52 14.06 -3.63
C PRO A 151 9.29 13.74 -4.48
N GLY A 152 9.45 12.94 -5.54
CA GLY A 152 8.37 12.51 -6.40
C GLY A 152 7.19 11.86 -5.67
N LEU A 153 7.42 11.19 -4.55
CA LEU A 153 6.37 10.51 -3.77
C LEU A 153 5.57 11.44 -2.85
N ILE A 154 6.08 12.63 -2.55
CA ILE A 154 5.43 13.54 -1.60
C ILE A 154 4.89 14.81 -2.26
N GLU A 155 5.36 15.16 -3.46
CA GLU A 155 4.93 16.35 -4.18
C GLU A 155 3.56 16.16 -4.83
N ASP A 156 2.74 17.21 -4.79
CA ASP A 156 1.49 17.27 -5.52
C ASP A 156 1.76 17.47 -7.01
N LEU A 157 0.95 16.85 -7.87
CA LEU A 157 1.04 17.02 -9.31
C LEU A 157 0.27 18.25 -9.77
N ALA A 158 0.83 18.98 -10.75
CA ALA A 158 0.07 19.95 -11.53
C ALA A 158 -1.15 19.27 -12.16
N PRO A 159 -2.29 19.98 -12.33
CA PRO A 159 -3.52 19.39 -12.86
C PRO A 159 -3.32 18.64 -14.19
N GLU A 160 -2.50 19.18 -15.08
CA GLU A 160 -2.19 18.64 -16.42
C GLU A 160 -1.29 17.39 -16.38
N ASP A 161 -0.68 17.11 -15.23
CA ASP A 161 0.17 15.94 -15.01
C ASP A 161 -0.59 14.78 -14.37
N ARG A 162 -1.81 15.03 -13.88
CA ARG A 162 -2.61 14.02 -13.17
C ARG A 162 -3.18 13.00 -14.14
N THR A 163 -3.24 11.77 -13.67
CA THR A 163 -3.88 10.65 -14.35
C THR A 163 -5.23 10.39 -13.69
N PRO A 164 -6.32 10.17 -14.46
CA PRO A 164 -7.64 9.88 -13.90
C PRO A 164 -7.62 8.63 -13.00
N ARG A 165 -8.44 8.64 -11.95
CA ARG A 165 -8.54 7.57 -10.94
C ARG A 165 -8.64 6.16 -11.53
N ALA A 166 -9.56 5.94 -12.50
CA ALA A 166 -9.76 4.63 -13.09
C ALA A 166 -8.50 4.12 -13.79
N GLU A 167 -7.87 4.99 -14.57
CA GLU A 167 -6.62 4.68 -15.26
C GLU A 167 -5.47 4.41 -14.28
N MET A 168 -5.39 5.14 -13.15
CA MET A 168 -4.39 4.86 -12.11
C MET A 168 -4.55 3.47 -11.50
N ILE A 169 -5.79 2.99 -11.35
CA ILE A 169 -6.08 1.64 -10.87
C ILE A 169 -5.58 0.61 -11.86
N ASP A 170 -5.91 0.76 -13.14
CA ASP A 170 -5.51 -0.16 -14.21
C ASP A 170 -3.99 -0.21 -14.36
N ILE A 171 -3.33 0.96 -14.34
CA ILE A 171 -1.86 1.07 -14.37
C ILE A 171 -1.22 0.36 -13.16
N GLY A 172 -1.73 0.57 -11.96
CA GLY A 172 -1.19 -0.10 -10.78
C GLY A 172 -1.40 -1.63 -10.82
N LEU A 173 -2.51 -2.12 -11.39
CA LEU A 173 -2.76 -3.55 -11.58
C LEU A 173 -1.87 -4.15 -12.66
N SER A 174 -1.61 -3.43 -13.75
CA SER A 174 -0.74 -3.89 -14.84
C SER A 174 0.70 -4.18 -14.41
N TYR A 175 1.17 -3.51 -13.34
CA TYR A 175 2.47 -3.84 -12.74
C TYR A 175 2.58 -5.29 -12.29
N TYR A 176 1.51 -5.83 -11.70
CA TYR A 176 1.49 -7.23 -11.27
C TYR A 176 1.41 -8.19 -12.46
N ASP A 177 0.74 -7.78 -13.53
CA ASP A 177 0.68 -8.55 -14.78
C ASP A 177 2.05 -8.59 -15.46
N ALA A 178 2.76 -7.45 -15.49
CA ALA A 178 4.11 -7.37 -16.00
C ALA A 178 5.06 -8.32 -15.26
N LEU A 179 4.98 -8.37 -13.93
CA LEU A 179 5.82 -9.26 -13.12
C LEU A 179 5.53 -10.75 -13.38
N THR A 180 4.24 -11.14 -13.40
CA THR A 180 3.87 -12.54 -13.61
C THR A 180 4.00 -12.98 -15.06
N GLY A 181 3.94 -12.05 -16.01
CA GLY A 181 4.17 -12.28 -17.44
C GLY A 181 5.64 -12.22 -17.85
N GLU A 182 6.53 -11.82 -16.95
CA GLU A 182 7.96 -11.57 -17.27
C GLU A 182 8.13 -10.59 -18.46
N ASP A 183 7.14 -9.68 -18.61
CA ASP A 183 7.06 -8.72 -19.72
C ASP A 183 6.80 -7.30 -19.18
N GLY A 184 7.84 -6.49 -19.12
CA GLY A 184 7.75 -5.12 -18.65
C GLY A 184 6.90 -4.20 -19.53
N THR A 185 6.65 -4.58 -20.79
CA THR A 185 5.81 -3.78 -21.71
C THR A 185 4.32 -3.81 -21.34
N LEU A 186 3.89 -4.73 -20.49
CA LEU A 186 2.53 -4.83 -19.99
C LEU A 186 2.16 -3.69 -19.03
N ALA A 187 3.14 -2.96 -18.49
CA ALA A 187 2.90 -1.80 -17.65
C ALA A 187 3.57 -0.54 -18.22
N PRO A 188 2.91 0.62 -18.16
CA PRO A 188 3.42 1.85 -18.77
C PRO A 188 4.47 2.52 -17.87
N PHE A 189 5.69 2.02 -17.85
CA PHE A 189 6.78 2.62 -17.10
C PHE A 189 7.33 3.89 -17.79
N ALA A 190 7.67 4.89 -16.98
CA ALA A 190 8.54 5.98 -17.42
C ALA A 190 9.98 5.48 -17.53
N LYS A 191 10.78 6.09 -18.41
CA LYS A 191 12.22 5.74 -18.55
C LYS A 191 13.00 5.98 -17.26
N GLU A 192 12.56 6.95 -16.47
CA GLU A 192 13.13 7.36 -15.20
C GLU A 192 12.62 6.52 -14.03
N CYS A 193 11.80 5.50 -14.28
CA CYS A 193 11.19 4.69 -13.24
C CYS A 193 12.23 4.16 -12.24
N GLU A 194 11.96 4.42 -10.93
CA GLU A 194 12.77 3.90 -9.83
C GLU A 194 11.92 3.03 -8.91
N ARG A 195 12.38 1.81 -8.62
CA ARG A 195 11.72 0.90 -7.68
C ARG A 195 12.58 0.64 -6.47
N ARG A 196 11.96 0.83 -5.30
CA ARG A 196 12.54 0.48 -3.99
C ARG A 196 11.60 -0.45 -3.23
N GLU A 197 12.19 -1.33 -2.45
CA GLU A 197 11.48 -2.27 -1.59
C GLU A 197 12.22 -2.38 -0.26
N ASN A 198 11.51 -2.16 0.85
CA ASN A 198 12.09 -2.17 2.20
C ASN A 198 13.41 -1.37 2.30
N GLY A 199 13.46 -0.20 1.64
CA GLY A 199 14.65 0.66 1.57
C GLY A 199 15.70 0.25 0.54
N GLY A 200 15.62 -0.94 -0.04
CA GLY A 200 16.55 -1.40 -1.08
C GLY A 200 16.14 -0.90 -2.47
N THR A 201 17.06 -0.27 -3.20
CA THR A 201 16.83 0.09 -4.61
C THR A 201 17.00 -1.15 -5.48
N SER A 202 15.91 -1.59 -6.10
CA SER A 202 15.91 -2.75 -6.99
C SER A 202 16.17 -2.38 -8.44
N VAL A 203 15.72 -1.20 -8.89
CA VAL A 203 15.96 -0.68 -10.25
C VAL A 203 15.83 0.84 -10.27
N GLY A 204 16.46 1.49 -11.27
CA GLY A 204 16.41 2.94 -11.46
C GLY A 204 17.39 3.70 -10.55
N GLY A 205 17.11 4.98 -10.37
CA GLY A 205 17.97 5.88 -9.61
C GLY A 205 19.23 6.31 -10.38
N LYS A 206 20.30 6.62 -9.64
CA LYS A 206 21.59 6.98 -10.27
C LYS A 206 22.09 5.82 -11.13
N PRO A 207 22.66 6.09 -12.32
CA PRO A 207 23.27 5.05 -13.11
C PRO A 207 24.20 4.24 -12.22
N ARG A 208 24.01 2.91 -12.18
CA ARG A 208 24.96 2.04 -11.50
C ARG A 208 26.32 2.30 -12.16
N PRO A 209 27.39 2.43 -11.39
CA PRO A 209 28.73 2.44 -12.00
C PRO A 209 28.78 1.24 -12.94
N LYS A 210 29.12 1.46 -14.21
CA LYS A 210 29.43 0.32 -15.11
C LYS A 210 30.35 -0.59 -14.32
N PRO A 211 30.07 -1.90 -14.26
CA PRO A 211 31.02 -2.81 -13.62
C PRO A 211 32.39 -2.46 -14.19
N SER A 212 33.27 -1.93 -13.35
CA SER A 212 34.66 -1.84 -13.74
C SER A 212 35.06 -3.25 -14.10
N SER A 213 36.01 -3.43 -15.04
CA SER A 213 36.57 -4.75 -15.37
C SER A 213 37.10 -5.50 -14.14
N ALA A 214 37.16 -4.84 -12.97
CA ALA A 214 37.29 -5.47 -11.68
C ALA A 214 35.93 -6.08 -11.32
N GLU A 215 35.86 -7.41 -11.18
CA GLU A 215 34.72 -8.14 -10.67
C GLU A 215 34.13 -7.42 -9.44
N PRO A 216 32.78 -7.31 -9.32
CA PRO A 216 32.18 -6.80 -8.10
C PRO A 216 32.83 -7.49 -6.91
N LYS A 217 33.29 -6.74 -5.91
CA LYS A 217 33.82 -7.33 -4.68
C LYS A 217 32.68 -8.05 -3.97
N PHE A 218 32.49 -9.31 -4.35
CA PHE A 218 31.63 -10.23 -3.63
C PHE A 218 32.24 -10.51 -2.26
N PRO A 219 31.43 -10.84 -1.24
CA PRO A 219 31.93 -11.39 0.01
C PRO A 219 32.96 -12.50 -0.26
N PRO A 220 33.92 -12.72 0.63
CA PRO A 220 34.98 -13.68 0.44
C PRO A 220 34.45 -15.03 -0.04
N PRO A 221 35.18 -15.74 -0.94
CA PRO A 221 34.83 -17.11 -1.36
C PRO A 221 34.53 -17.96 -0.12
N GLY A 222 33.37 -18.63 -0.10
CA GLY A 222 32.91 -19.46 1.02
C GLY A 222 31.96 -18.77 2.02
N SER A 223 31.74 -17.45 1.92
CA SER A 223 30.79 -16.73 2.80
C SER A 223 29.36 -16.65 2.25
N ILE A 224 29.14 -17.00 0.98
CA ILE A 224 27.83 -17.08 0.33
C ILE A 224 27.77 -18.37 -0.49
N ASP A 225 26.58 -18.98 -0.50
CA ASP A 225 26.26 -20.04 -1.43
C ASP A 225 26.63 -19.60 -2.86
N PRO A 226 27.43 -20.38 -3.63
CA PRO A 226 27.82 -20.08 -4.99
C PRO A 226 26.63 -19.79 -5.92
N GLU A 227 25.50 -20.42 -5.71
CA GLU A 227 24.28 -20.24 -6.50
C GLU A 227 23.65 -18.85 -6.22
N MET A 228 23.63 -18.43 -4.96
CA MET A 228 23.21 -17.08 -4.59
C MET A 228 24.16 -16.00 -5.10
N ALA A 229 25.46 -16.31 -5.24
CA ALA A 229 26.41 -15.41 -5.86
C ALA A 229 26.10 -15.17 -7.36
N LYS A 230 25.69 -16.21 -8.09
CA LYS A 230 25.25 -16.09 -9.49
C LYS A 230 24.03 -15.22 -9.64
N LEU A 231 23.01 -15.42 -8.77
CA LEU A 231 21.79 -14.59 -8.77
C LEU A 231 22.12 -13.13 -8.48
N ARG A 232 22.94 -12.84 -7.47
CA ARG A 232 23.39 -11.46 -7.15
C ARG A 232 24.12 -10.83 -8.31
N ARG A 233 24.99 -11.58 -9.00
CA ARG A 233 25.68 -11.11 -10.20
C ARG A 233 24.69 -10.77 -11.32
N ALA A 234 23.70 -11.64 -11.57
CA ALA A 234 22.67 -11.39 -12.55
C ALA A 234 21.88 -10.11 -12.25
N LEU A 235 21.43 -9.93 -10.99
CA LEU A 235 20.75 -8.72 -10.55
C LEU A 235 21.62 -7.46 -10.69
N ALA A 236 22.92 -7.56 -10.43
CA ALA A 236 23.86 -6.44 -10.60
C ALA A 236 24.09 -6.06 -12.05
N LEU A 237 23.98 -7.02 -12.98
CA LEU A 237 24.16 -6.84 -14.42
C LEU A 237 22.83 -6.61 -15.16
N ALA A 238 21.69 -6.84 -14.49
CA ALA A 238 20.36 -6.64 -15.06
C ALA A 238 20.19 -5.19 -15.56
N PRO A 239 19.40 -4.97 -16.60
CA PRO A 239 19.04 -3.63 -17.05
C PRO A 239 18.53 -2.75 -15.91
N ASN A 240 18.77 -1.45 -16.00
CA ASN A 240 18.45 -0.49 -14.92
C ASN A 240 17.19 0.33 -15.20
N THR A 241 16.31 -0.11 -16.08
CA THR A 241 14.95 0.43 -16.25
C THR A 241 13.93 -0.56 -15.71
N CYS A 242 12.80 -0.06 -15.22
CA CYS A 242 11.73 -0.92 -14.66
C CYS A 242 11.23 -1.94 -15.70
N GLU A 243 11.02 -1.49 -16.94
CA GLU A 243 10.54 -2.31 -18.06
C GLU A 243 11.53 -3.43 -18.42
N GLU A 244 12.78 -3.04 -18.71
CA GLU A 244 13.80 -3.99 -19.14
C GLU A 244 14.17 -4.98 -18.04
N GLN A 245 14.19 -4.55 -16.76
CA GLN A 245 14.50 -5.44 -15.65
C GLN A 245 13.45 -6.53 -15.47
N ILE A 246 12.17 -6.18 -15.62
CA ILE A 246 11.08 -7.17 -15.56
C ILE A 246 11.22 -8.14 -16.75
N SER A 247 11.39 -7.61 -17.97
CA SER A 247 11.55 -8.42 -19.18
C SER A 247 12.83 -9.26 -19.21
N ALA A 248 13.80 -8.94 -18.34
CA ALA A 248 15.01 -9.76 -18.18
C ALA A 248 14.78 -11.08 -17.42
N GLY A 249 13.58 -11.32 -16.86
CA GLY A 249 13.25 -12.58 -16.18
C GLY A 249 13.84 -12.73 -14.78
N VAL A 250 14.41 -11.68 -14.19
CA VAL A 250 15.02 -11.75 -12.83
C VAL A 250 14.00 -11.94 -11.72
N TRP A 251 12.71 -11.81 -12.02
CA TRP A 251 11.59 -12.00 -11.09
C TRP A 251 10.77 -13.27 -11.37
N ALA A 252 11.21 -14.12 -12.32
CA ALA A 252 10.52 -15.35 -12.73
C ALA A 252 10.31 -16.35 -11.57
N TYR A 253 11.04 -16.22 -10.46
CA TYR A 253 10.81 -17.01 -9.26
C TYR A 253 9.48 -16.71 -8.57
N ILE A 254 8.87 -15.55 -8.84
CA ILE A 254 7.51 -15.23 -8.38
C ILE A 254 6.52 -15.92 -9.30
N THR A 255 5.94 -17.02 -8.82
CA THR A 255 5.10 -17.89 -9.65
C THR A 255 3.67 -17.41 -9.77
N GLU A 256 3.21 -16.59 -8.82
CA GLU A 256 1.86 -16.05 -8.81
C GLU A 256 1.79 -14.81 -7.90
N ILE A 257 0.90 -13.89 -8.23
CA ILE A 257 0.55 -12.74 -7.38
C ILE A 257 -0.97 -12.71 -7.21
N ARG A 258 -1.44 -13.01 -6.00
CA ARG A 258 -2.87 -13.07 -5.62
C ARG A 258 -3.30 -11.88 -4.79
N ASN A 259 -4.61 -11.77 -4.55
CA ASN A 259 -5.23 -10.76 -3.68
C ASN A 259 -4.77 -9.34 -4.03
N ARG A 260 -4.74 -9.05 -5.32
CA ARG A 260 -4.36 -7.74 -5.85
C ARG A 260 -5.48 -6.74 -5.59
N ARG A 261 -5.24 -5.75 -4.74
CA ARG A 261 -6.22 -4.76 -4.32
C ARG A 261 -5.63 -3.36 -4.47
N LEU A 262 -6.05 -2.57 -5.46
CA LEU A 262 -5.76 -1.13 -5.56
C LEU A 262 -6.83 -0.39 -4.76
N LEU A 263 -6.50 0.04 -3.55
CA LEU A 263 -7.48 0.47 -2.55
C LEU A 263 -7.49 1.98 -2.32
N VAL A 264 -6.36 2.66 -2.48
CA VAL A 264 -6.24 4.09 -2.21
C VAL A 264 -5.69 4.77 -3.44
N VAL A 265 -6.39 5.78 -3.96
CA VAL A 265 -5.96 6.57 -5.12
C VAL A 265 -6.02 8.05 -4.78
N ASP A 266 -4.86 8.67 -4.66
CA ASP A 266 -4.68 10.10 -4.43
C ASP A 266 -4.30 10.79 -5.75
N GLU A 267 -5.31 11.23 -6.52
CA GLU A 267 -5.10 11.86 -7.83
C GLU A 267 -4.25 13.15 -7.73
N GLN A 268 -4.35 13.88 -6.61
CA GLN A 268 -3.59 15.10 -6.41
C GLN A 268 -2.09 14.83 -6.32
N LYS A 269 -1.70 13.77 -5.63
CA LYS A 269 -0.31 13.32 -5.57
C LYS A 269 0.08 12.38 -6.71
N GLY A 270 -0.88 11.87 -7.46
CA GLY A 270 -0.64 10.80 -8.41
C GLY A 270 -0.16 9.51 -7.72
N LEU A 271 -0.67 9.21 -6.52
CA LEU A 271 -0.32 8.00 -5.79
C LEU A 271 -1.46 6.97 -5.86
N ALA A 272 -1.15 5.78 -6.35
CA ALA A 272 -2.01 4.61 -6.22
C ALA A 272 -1.37 3.62 -5.25
N VAL A 273 -2.17 3.10 -4.28
CA VAL A 273 -1.66 2.16 -3.29
C VAL A 273 -2.31 0.80 -3.48
N GLY A 274 -1.47 -0.18 -3.76
CA GLY A 274 -1.86 -1.56 -4.00
C GLY A 274 -1.36 -2.51 -2.93
N PHE A 275 -2.19 -3.51 -2.63
CA PHE A 275 -1.87 -4.64 -1.77
C PHE A 275 -1.90 -5.91 -2.59
N SER A 276 -1.01 -6.84 -2.30
CA SER A 276 -0.91 -8.11 -3.02
C SER A 276 -0.19 -9.15 -2.18
N ASN A 277 -0.28 -10.40 -2.60
CA ASN A 277 0.45 -11.50 -1.98
C ASN A 277 1.23 -12.24 -3.07
N PHE A 278 2.54 -12.17 -3.03
CA PHE A 278 3.45 -12.84 -3.95
C PHE A 278 3.68 -14.27 -3.49
N TYR A 279 3.73 -15.19 -4.44
CA TYR A 279 3.93 -16.62 -4.18
C TYR A 279 5.19 -17.11 -4.87
N HIS A 280 6.02 -17.84 -4.11
CA HIS A 280 7.12 -18.60 -4.61
C HIS A 280 6.99 -20.06 -4.18
N ASP A 281 6.65 -20.95 -5.10
CA ASP A 281 6.37 -22.37 -4.82
C ASP A 281 7.59 -23.27 -4.98
N SER A 282 8.75 -22.72 -5.30
CA SER A 282 10.04 -23.42 -5.51
C SER A 282 10.03 -24.52 -6.57
N LYS A 283 9.01 -24.53 -7.45
CA LYS A 283 8.97 -25.51 -8.56
C LYS A 283 9.95 -25.16 -9.67
N LEU A 284 10.09 -23.85 -9.95
CA LEU A 284 11.06 -23.35 -10.90
C LEU A 284 12.48 -23.55 -10.35
N LYS A 285 13.29 -24.39 -10.99
CA LYS A 285 14.65 -24.70 -10.51
C LYS A 285 15.68 -23.71 -11.01
N ALA A 286 15.48 -23.14 -12.19
CA ALA A 286 16.34 -22.14 -12.79
C ALA A 286 15.51 -21.11 -13.54
N MET A 287 15.89 -19.86 -13.43
CA MET A 287 15.31 -18.73 -14.17
C MET A 287 16.11 -18.54 -15.45
N LYS A 288 15.42 -18.46 -16.59
CA LYS A 288 16.02 -18.00 -17.85
C LYS A 288 16.10 -16.47 -17.81
N LEU A 289 17.23 -15.94 -18.23
CA LEU A 289 17.49 -14.51 -18.22
C LEU A 289 17.69 -13.99 -19.64
N ASN A 290 17.12 -12.83 -19.92
CA ASN A 290 17.20 -12.16 -21.21
C ASN A 290 17.96 -10.84 -21.07
N GLY A 291 18.81 -10.50 -22.07
CA GLY A 291 19.49 -9.20 -22.12
C GLY A 291 20.56 -8.97 -21.05
N ILE A 292 20.98 -10.00 -20.31
CA ILE A 292 22.04 -9.90 -19.30
C ILE A 292 23.34 -10.48 -19.88
N PRO A 293 24.38 -9.67 -20.13
CA PRO A 293 25.61 -10.14 -20.77
C PRO A 293 26.26 -11.28 -20.00
N GLY A 294 26.50 -12.41 -20.71
CA GLY A 294 27.21 -13.58 -20.17
C GLY A 294 26.45 -14.36 -19.08
N VAL A 295 25.16 -14.13 -18.91
CA VAL A 295 24.30 -14.84 -17.94
C VAL A 295 22.97 -15.21 -18.61
N GLU A 296 22.83 -16.42 -19.08
CA GLU A 296 21.59 -16.90 -19.73
C GLU A 296 20.64 -17.56 -18.76
N SER A 297 21.12 -18.03 -17.62
CA SER A 297 20.31 -18.69 -16.60
C SER A 297 20.98 -18.60 -15.23
N VAL A 298 20.15 -18.52 -14.20
CA VAL A 298 20.57 -18.61 -12.80
C VAL A 298 19.63 -19.54 -12.03
N PRO A 299 20.10 -20.20 -10.97
CA PRO A 299 19.23 -20.96 -10.09
C PRO A 299 18.12 -20.08 -9.51
N SER A 300 16.94 -20.64 -9.38
CA SER A 300 15.85 -20.01 -8.66
C SER A 300 16.09 -20.07 -7.16
N TYR A 301 15.37 -19.24 -6.37
CA TYR A 301 15.41 -19.31 -4.92
C TYR A 301 15.00 -20.70 -4.43
N GLN A 302 15.67 -21.18 -3.39
CA GLN A 302 15.31 -22.41 -2.71
C GLN A 302 14.37 -22.12 -1.54
N GLY A 303 13.45 -23.07 -1.31
CA GLY A 303 12.41 -22.88 -0.29
C GLY A 303 11.20 -22.09 -0.77
N THR A 304 10.05 -22.43 -0.24
CA THR A 304 8.78 -21.82 -0.59
C THR A 304 8.45 -20.68 0.35
N PHE A 305 7.83 -19.60 -0.17
CA PHE A 305 7.37 -18.48 0.67
C PHE A 305 6.16 -17.78 0.07
N ASN A 306 5.48 -17.00 0.91
CA ASN A 306 4.57 -15.94 0.53
C ASN A 306 5.18 -14.58 0.90
N MET A 307 4.87 -13.54 0.13
CA MET A 307 5.29 -12.19 0.44
C MET A 307 4.10 -11.24 0.27
N PRO A 308 3.30 -11.02 1.32
CA PRO A 308 2.36 -9.92 1.37
C PRO A 308 3.12 -8.60 1.20
N ALA A 309 2.65 -7.77 0.29
CA ALA A 309 3.31 -6.52 -0.06
C ALA A 309 2.32 -5.37 -0.22
N MET A 310 2.79 -4.17 0.09
CA MET A 310 2.11 -2.91 -0.13
C MET A 310 2.97 -2.02 -1.01
N HIS A 311 2.42 -1.54 -2.12
CA HIS A 311 3.11 -0.75 -3.12
C HIS A 311 2.50 0.63 -3.23
N PHE A 312 3.33 1.67 -3.20
CA PHE A 312 2.99 3.04 -3.57
C PHE A 312 3.51 3.30 -4.97
N PHE A 313 2.61 3.43 -5.93
CA PHE A 313 2.93 3.76 -7.31
C PHE A 313 2.78 5.26 -7.52
N LYS A 314 3.84 5.95 -7.92
CA LYS A 314 3.75 7.32 -8.44
C LYS A 314 3.41 7.27 -9.91
N ILE A 315 2.22 7.71 -10.24
CA ILE A 315 1.68 7.72 -11.60
C ILE A 315 1.48 9.16 -12.05
N LYS A 316 2.08 9.49 -13.19
CA LYS A 316 2.04 10.83 -13.80
C LYS A 316 1.88 10.66 -15.30
N LYS A 317 0.90 11.38 -15.92
CA LYS A 317 0.65 11.31 -17.37
C LYS A 317 0.55 9.87 -17.89
N GLY A 318 -0.20 9.02 -17.20
CA GLY A 318 -0.40 7.63 -17.60
C GLY A 318 0.82 6.72 -17.45
N LYS A 319 1.87 7.11 -16.70
CA LYS A 319 3.10 6.32 -16.54
C LYS A 319 3.53 6.18 -15.09
N ILE A 320 4.16 5.04 -14.77
CA ILE A 320 4.75 4.77 -13.44
C ILE A 320 6.16 5.36 -13.39
N TYR A 321 6.39 6.34 -12.50
CA TYR A 321 7.67 6.99 -12.28
C TYR A 321 8.41 6.45 -11.08
N ASP A 322 7.68 6.14 -9.99
CA ASP A 322 8.26 5.62 -8.76
C ASP A 322 7.41 4.47 -8.23
N ILE A 323 8.09 3.49 -7.67
CA ILE A 323 7.48 2.43 -6.87
C ILE A 323 8.22 2.40 -5.53
N GLU A 324 7.50 2.64 -4.44
CA GLU A 324 8.02 2.44 -3.09
C GLU A 324 7.19 1.34 -2.44
N ALA A 325 7.84 0.27 -2.02
CA ALA A 325 7.16 -0.91 -1.54
C ALA A 325 7.66 -1.38 -0.18
N THR A 326 6.77 -2.04 0.54
CA THR A 326 7.10 -2.84 1.70
C THR A 326 6.55 -4.25 1.52
N GLY A 327 7.35 -5.26 1.89
CA GLY A 327 7.00 -6.66 1.77
C GLY A 327 7.56 -7.48 2.94
N LEU A 328 6.89 -8.57 3.25
CA LEU A 328 7.19 -9.46 4.36
C LEU A 328 7.31 -10.89 3.85
N VAL A 329 8.46 -11.53 4.06
CA VAL A 329 8.61 -12.95 3.74
C VAL A 329 7.97 -13.78 4.86
N LEU A 330 6.93 -14.54 4.50
CA LEU A 330 6.15 -15.39 5.41
C LEU A 330 6.11 -16.83 4.90
N PRO A 331 5.75 -17.82 5.76
CA PRO A 331 5.60 -19.21 5.35
C PRO A 331 4.63 -19.36 4.17
N TYR A 332 4.94 -20.28 3.25
CA TYR A 332 4.10 -20.56 2.10
C TYR A 332 2.67 -20.97 2.50
N GLY A 333 1.69 -20.44 1.81
CA GLY A 333 0.27 -20.65 2.12
C GLY A 333 -0.30 -19.63 3.12
N THR A 334 0.50 -18.70 3.63
CA THR A 334 -0.01 -17.61 4.49
C THR A 334 -1.04 -16.78 3.72
N LYS A 335 -2.23 -16.64 4.29
CA LYS A 335 -3.31 -15.78 3.78
C LYS A 335 -3.06 -14.35 4.20
N THR A 336 -3.63 -13.39 3.46
CA THR A 336 -3.49 -11.96 3.78
C THR A 336 -4.40 -11.51 4.92
N GLY A 337 -5.42 -12.30 5.24
CA GLY A 337 -6.51 -11.89 6.13
C GLY A 337 -7.58 -11.03 5.44
N TRP A 338 -7.46 -10.82 4.11
CA TRP A 338 -8.36 -9.98 3.30
C TRP A 338 -8.93 -10.72 2.09
N GLU A 339 -8.94 -12.05 2.14
CA GLU A 339 -9.60 -12.91 1.14
C GLU A 339 -11.12 -12.70 1.11
#